data_c91dd813e9584c80fa57b3f567dc0f4a
#
_entry.id   c91dd813e9584c80fa57b3f567dc0f4a
#
_cell.length_a   1.000
_cell.length_b   1.000
_cell.length_c   1.000
_cell.angle_alpha   90.00
_cell.angle_beta   90.00
_cell.angle_gamma   90.00
#
_symmetry.space_group_name_H-M   'P 1'
#
loop_
_entity.id
_entity.type
_entity.pdbx_description
1 polymer ?
#
loop_
_entity_poly.entity_id
_entity_poly.type
_entity_poly.pdbx_seq_one_letter_code
_entity_poly.pdbx_strand_id
1 'polypeptide(L)'
;MNNHIVIPFRIGQALREHFFKNELEQGAFLFAQLSQEGGDLTLLAADYYLVPAQAWEVQIEVYLEMKDSERGKIMKLAREKNLCAIDCHSHPYAGDDVWFSPSDVTGISEFAEYAKWKLAGKPFAAMVWGEVSVDAVLWHGDFAAAERVSAVTVVGNRNQTIIPTGSWFRAPRGKHRFKYYG
;
A
#
# COMPACT_ATOMS: atom_id res chain seq x y z
N MET A 1 -1.35 2.51 20.75
CA MET A 1 -2.24 2.50 19.57
C MET A 1 -1.71 1.46 18.60
N ASN A 2 -2.52 0.47 18.28
CA ASN A 2 -2.14 -0.59 17.32
C ASN A 2 -2.95 -0.38 16.05
N ASN A 3 -2.26 -0.14 14.94
CA ASN A 3 -2.89 0.01 13.63
C ASN A 3 -2.85 -1.32 12.90
N HIS A 4 -3.98 -1.82 12.47
CA HIS A 4 -4.12 -3.12 11.80
C HIS A 4 -4.72 -2.98 10.40
N ILE A 5 -4.28 -3.83 9.48
CA ILE A 5 -4.94 -4.03 8.19
C ILE A 5 -5.42 -5.48 8.12
N VAL A 6 -6.69 -5.66 7.82
CA VAL A 6 -7.32 -6.98 7.69
C VAL A 6 -7.80 -7.16 6.26
N ILE A 7 -7.38 -8.24 5.63
CA ILE A 7 -7.63 -8.53 4.22
C ILE A 7 -8.35 -9.88 4.13
N PRO A 8 -9.58 -9.95 3.61
CA PRO A 8 -10.24 -11.22 3.31
C PRO A 8 -9.41 -12.08 2.36
N PHE A 9 -9.38 -13.40 2.57
CA PHE A 9 -8.57 -14.35 1.79
C PHE A 9 -8.72 -14.17 0.27
N ARG A 10 -9.95 -13.99 -0.23
CA ARG A 10 -10.20 -13.80 -1.66
C ARG A 10 -9.49 -12.56 -2.22
N ILE A 11 -9.49 -11.46 -1.45
CA ILE A 11 -8.81 -10.22 -1.85
C ILE A 11 -7.29 -10.45 -1.82
N GLY A 12 -6.78 -11.05 -0.74
CA GLY A 12 -5.35 -11.38 -0.62
C GLY A 12 -4.85 -12.27 -1.75
N GLN A 13 -5.64 -13.28 -2.15
CA GLN A 13 -5.32 -14.13 -3.28
C GLN A 13 -5.29 -13.35 -4.60
N ALA A 14 -6.30 -12.54 -4.88
CA ALA A 14 -6.36 -11.71 -6.10
C ALA A 14 -5.17 -10.74 -6.19
N LEU A 15 -4.77 -10.13 -5.05
CA LEU A 15 -3.58 -9.29 -4.99
C LEU A 15 -2.31 -10.07 -5.33
N ARG A 16 -2.10 -11.23 -4.71
CA ARG A 16 -0.91 -12.05 -4.96
C ARG A 16 -0.82 -12.51 -6.42
N GLU A 17 -1.91 -12.98 -6.99
CA GLU A 17 -1.98 -13.37 -8.40
C GLU A 17 -1.66 -12.19 -9.33
N HIS A 18 -2.13 -10.99 -9.00
CA HIS A 18 -1.85 -9.78 -9.76
C HIS A 18 -0.40 -9.31 -9.60
N PHE A 19 0.12 -9.28 -8.38
CA PHE A 19 1.43 -8.74 -8.05
C PHE A 19 2.58 -9.59 -8.58
N PHE A 20 2.43 -10.89 -8.60
CA PHE A 20 3.49 -11.83 -8.97
C PHE A 20 3.23 -12.56 -10.28
N LYS A 21 2.39 -11.98 -11.16
CA LYS A 21 2.12 -12.56 -12.50
C LYS A 21 3.30 -12.46 -13.47
N ASN A 22 4.24 -11.56 -13.21
CA ASN A 22 5.47 -11.34 -13.97
C ASN A 22 6.49 -10.56 -13.10
N GLU A 23 7.64 -10.22 -13.66
CA GLU A 23 8.74 -9.54 -12.97
C GLU A 23 8.55 -8.02 -12.85
N LEU A 24 7.52 -7.43 -13.47
CA LEU A 24 7.25 -6.01 -13.34
C LEU A 24 6.56 -5.69 -12.02
N GLU A 25 6.86 -4.55 -11.44
CA GLU A 25 6.04 -4.02 -10.35
C GLU A 25 4.60 -3.84 -10.79
N GLN A 26 3.68 -4.15 -9.91
CA GLN A 26 2.24 -4.04 -10.11
C GLN A 26 1.65 -3.20 -8.99
N GLY A 27 0.55 -2.51 -9.27
CA GLY A 27 -0.18 -1.76 -8.25
C GLY A 27 -1.63 -2.19 -8.14
N ALA A 28 -2.19 -1.96 -6.98
CA ALA A 28 -3.60 -2.15 -6.67
C ALA A 28 -4.03 -1.18 -5.58
N PHE A 29 -5.33 -0.96 -5.46
CA PHE A 29 -5.91 -0.27 -4.30
C PHE A 29 -6.89 -1.18 -3.58
N LEU A 30 -6.85 -1.14 -2.24
CA LEU A 30 -7.89 -1.69 -1.42
C LEU A 30 -8.79 -0.55 -0.94
N PHE A 31 -10.09 -0.83 -0.88
CA PHE A 31 -11.08 0.04 -0.27
C PHE A 31 -11.52 -0.59 1.04
N ALA A 32 -11.31 0.13 2.16
CA ALA A 32 -11.42 -0.45 3.48
C ALA A 32 -12.45 0.27 4.36
N GLN A 33 -13.18 -0.49 5.15
CA GLN A 33 -13.95 0.02 6.27
C GLN A 33 -13.02 0.35 7.43
N LEU A 34 -13.30 1.46 8.12
CA LEU A 34 -12.60 1.85 9.32
C LEU A 34 -13.35 1.33 10.55
N SER A 35 -12.63 0.69 11.45
CA SER A 35 -13.08 0.43 12.82
C SER A 35 -12.08 1.02 13.80
N GLN A 36 -12.60 1.64 14.87
CA GLN A 36 -11.79 2.17 15.96
C GLN A 36 -12.33 1.65 17.28
N GLU A 37 -11.49 1.03 18.07
CA GLU A 37 -11.82 0.51 19.38
C GLU A 37 -10.67 0.71 20.35
N GLY A 38 -10.93 1.30 21.52
CA GLY A 38 -9.92 1.51 22.57
C GLY A 38 -8.68 2.31 22.15
N GLY A 39 -8.78 3.08 21.06
CA GLY A 39 -7.67 3.83 20.47
C GLY A 39 -6.94 3.07 19.36
N ASP A 40 -7.20 1.79 19.18
CA ASP A 40 -6.66 0.99 18.07
C ASP A 40 -7.48 1.22 16.79
N LEU A 41 -6.80 1.23 15.64
CA LEU A 41 -7.39 1.49 14.35
C LEU A 41 -7.25 0.25 13.45
N THR A 42 -8.37 -0.20 12.90
CA THR A 42 -8.39 -1.32 11.97
C THR A 42 -8.99 -0.91 10.63
N LEU A 43 -8.26 -1.16 9.54
CA LEU A 43 -8.74 -1.06 8.17
C LEU A 43 -9.10 -2.47 7.68
N LEU A 44 -10.41 -2.72 7.50
CA LEU A 44 -10.92 -3.98 6.95
C LEU A 44 -11.18 -3.81 5.45
N ALA A 45 -10.38 -4.44 4.61
CA ALA A 45 -10.56 -4.42 3.17
C ALA A 45 -11.92 -5.02 2.77
N ALA A 46 -12.75 -4.24 2.09
CA ALA A 46 -14.08 -4.62 1.66
C ALA A 46 -14.16 -4.81 0.14
N ASP A 47 -13.30 -4.12 -0.61
CA ASP A 47 -13.24 -4.15 -2.07
C ASP A 47 -11.81 -3.84 -2.54
N TYR A 48 -11.54 -4.05 -3.83
CA TYR A 48 -10.22 -3.78 -4.39
C TYR A 48 -10.31 -3.33 -5.85
N TYR A 49 -9.23 -2.70 -6.32
CA TYR A 49 -9.03 -2.29 -7.70
C TYR A 49 -7.62 -2.68 -8.13
N LEU A 50 -7.51 -3.65 -9.05
CA LEU A 50 -6.22 -4.01 -9.65
C LEU A 50 -5.92 -3.00 -10.75
N VAL A 51 -4.80 -2.30 -10.64
CA VAL A 51 -4.43 -1.26 -11.60
C VAL A 51 -4.04 -1.90 -12.93
N PRO A 52 -4.77 -1.61 -14.02
CA PRO A 52 -4.47 -2.21 -15.31
C PRO A 52 -3.25 -1.55 -15.97
N ALA A 53 -2.57 -2.28 -16.86
CA ALA A 53 -1.34 -1.82 -17.50
C ALA A 53 -1.45 -0.45 -18.19
N GLN A 54 -2.59 -0.15 -18.80
CA GLN A 54 -2.83 1.15 -19.47
C GLN A 54 -2.98 2.35 -18.53
N ALA A 55 -3.10 2.10 -17.22
CA ALA A 55 -3.21 3.14 -16.19
C ALA A 55 -1.83 3.72 -15.79
N TRP A 56 -0.76 3.06 -16.17
CA TRP A 56 0.59 3.49 -15.88
C TRP A 56 1.12 4.47 -16.91
N GLU A 57 1.80 5.52 -16.46
CA GLU A 57 2.68 6.36 -17.27
C GLU A 57 4.01 5.64 -17.47
N VAL A 58 4.55 5.06 -16.37
CA VAL A 58 5.75 4.21 -16.36
C VAL A 58 5.46 2.95 -15.57
N GLN A 59 5.84 1.80 -16.13
CA GLN A 59 5.80 0.52 -15.44
C GLN A 59 7.02 -0.30 -15.83
N ILE A 60 7.94 -0.47 -14.90
CA ILE A 60 9.14 -1.29 -15.05
C ILE A 60 9.36 -2.18 -13.82
N GLU A 61 10.43 -2.93 -13.78
CA GLU A 61 10.73 -3.89 -12.70
C GLU A 61 10.95 -3.22 -11.32
N VAL A 62 11.34 -1.95 -11.31
CA VAL A 62 11.79 -1.23 -10.11
C VAL A 62 11.15 0.16 -9.96
N TYR A 63 10.10 0.45 -10.71
CA TYR A 63 9.44 1.75 -10.65
C TYR A 63 8.04 1.74 -11.27
N LEU A 64 7.12 2.41 -10.58
CA LEU A 64 5.75 2.65 -11.04
C LEU A 64 5.41 4.14 -11.00
N GLU A 65 4.81 4.62 -12.09
CA GLU A 65 4.21 5.95 -12.13
C GLU A 65 2.80 5.86 -12.72
N MET A 66 1.81 6.22 -11.91
CA MET A 66 0.41 6.16 -12.32
C MET A 66 -0.03 7.47 -12.96
N LYS A 67 -0.84 7.39 -14.02
CA LYS A 67 -1.49 8.55 -14.63
C LYS A 67 -2.39 9.29 -13.63
N ASP A 68 -2.32 10.61 -13.62
CA ASP A 68 -3.12 11.44 -12.70
C ASP A 68 -4.63 11.22 -12.86
N SER A 69 -5.10 10.97 -14.09
CA SER A 69 -6.50 10.65 -14.37
C SER A 69 -6.95 9.37 -13.64
N GLU A 70 -6.07 8.37 -13.53
CA GLU A 70 -6.37 7.12 -12.85
C GLU A 70 -6.37 7.30 -11.34
N ARG A 71 -5.41 8.05 -10.78
CA ARG A 71 -5.40 8.43 -9.35
C ARG A 71 -6.71 9.12 -8.96
N GLY A 72 -7.17 10.07 -9.78
CA GLY A 72 -8.42 10.78 -9.58
C GLY A 72 -9.64 9.86 -9.58
N LYS A 73 -9.70 8.91 -10.51
CA LYS A 73 -10.75 7.90 -10.62
C LYS A 73 -10.80 6.99 -9.39
N ILE A 74 -9.65 6.50 -8.93
CA ILE A 74 -9.55 5.61 -7.77
C ILE A 74 -10.02 6.33 -6.49
N MET A 75 -9.58 7.56 -6.26
CA MET A 75 -10.01 8.35 -5.11
C MET A 75 -11.50 8.69 -5.16
N LYS A 76 -12.04 8.90 -6.35
CA LYS A 76 -13.49 9.09 -6.54
C LYS A 76 -14.26 7.81 -6.16
N LEU A 77 -13.79 6.64 -6.58
CA LEU A 77 -14.40 5.35 -6.21
C LEU A 77 -14.41 5.13 -4.69
N ALA A 78 -13.29 5.38 -4.00
CA ALA A 78 -13.20 5.26 -2.55
C ALA A 78 -14.19 6.20 -1.85
N ARG A 79 -14.29 7.45 -2.32
CA ARG A 79 -15.22 8.45 -1.79
C ARG A 79 -16.69 8.06 -2.01
N GLU A 80 -17.06 7.61 -3.20
CA GLU A 80 -18.43 7.20 -3.53
C GLU A 80 -18.87 5.99 -2.68
N LYS A 81 -17.95 5.07 -2.40
CA LYS A 81 -18.16 3.93 -1.50
C LYS A 81 -18.11 4.30 -0.01
N ASN A 82 -17.72 5.53 0.32
CA ASN A 82 -17.48 5.99 1.70
C ASN A 82 -16.42 5.15 2.45
N LEU A 83 -15.40 4.66 1.75
CA LEU A 83 -14.33 3.80 2.26
C LEU A 83 -13.00 4.55 2.37
N CYS A 84 -12.10 4.04 3.21
CA CYS A 84 -10.69 4.40 3.23
C CYS A 84 -9.99 3.79 2.00
N ALA A 85 -8.85 4.34 1.60
CA ALA A 85 -8.03 3.77 0.54
C ALA A 85 -6.70 3.26 1.09
N ILE A 86 -6.23 2.13 0.56
CA ILE A 86 -4.92 1.56 0.80
C ILE A 86 -4.24 1.42 -0.55
N ASP A 87 -3.16 2.15 -0.77
CA ASP A 87 -2.30 2.02 -1.94
C ASP A 87 -1.41 0.79 -1.78
N CYS A 88 -1.39 -0.09 -2.75
CA CYS A 88 -0.62 -1.32 -2.71
C CYS A 88 0.21 -1.47 -3.98
N HIS A 89 1.50 -1.81 -3.82
CA HIS A 89 2.34 -2.20 -4.95
C HIS A 89 3.23 -3.38 -4.59
N SER A 90 3.83 -4.00 -5.58
CA SER A 90 4.71 -5.15 -5.41
C SER A 90 6.15 -4.82 -5.71
N HIS A 91 7.06 -5.48 -4.98
CA HIS A 91 8.47 -5.60 -5.31
C HIS A 91 8.77 -7.09 -5.59
N PRO A 92 8.55 -7.58 -6.82
CA PRO A 92 8.65 -9.02 -7.12
C PRO A 92 10.07 -9.57 -6.97
N TYR A 93 11.07 -8.69 -6.94
CA TYR A 93 12.47 -9.03 -6.70
C TYR A 93 12.86 -9.06 -5.21
N ALA A 94 11.96 -8.63 -4.31
CA ALA A 94 12.24 -8.64 -2.88
C ALA A 94 11.95 -10.04 -2.29
N GLY A 95 12.93 -10.58 -1.57
CA GLY A 95 12.78 -11.82 -0.81
C GLY A 95 12.04 -11.60 0.53
N ASP A 96 12.68 -12.02 1.61
CA ASP A 96 12.06 -12.05 2.95
C ASP A 96 11.92 -10.69 3.64
N ASP A 97 12.56 -9.64 3.15
CA ASP A 97 12.58 -8.30 3.76
C ASP A 97 12.24 -7.23 2.72
N VAL A 98 10.97 -7.14 2.34
CA VAL A 98 10.48 -6.11 1.43
C VAL A 98 10.59 -4.72 2.08
N TRP A 99 10.83 -3.70 1.28
CA TRP A 99 11.00 -2.32 1.76
C TRP A 99 10.34 -1.32 0.82
N PHE A 100 9.94 -0.17 1.36
CA PHE A 100 9.64 1.01 0.56
C PHE A 100 10.94 1.64 0.06
N SER A 101 11.06 1.82 -1.24
CA SER A 101 12.20 2.54 -1.83
C SER A 101 12.14 4.04 -1.50
N PRO A 102 13.23 4.81 -1.65
CA PRO A 102 13.18 6.25 -1.47
C PRO A 102 12.18 6.97 -2.40
N SER A 103 11.97 6.45 -3.61
CA SER A 103 10.95 6.95 -4.55
C SER A 103 9.54 6.68 -4.05
N ASP A 104 9.29 5.49 -3.47
CA ASP A 104 7.99 5.16 -2.87
C ASP A 104 7.69 6.09 -1.70
N VAL A 105 8.67 6.28 -0.80
CA VAL A 105 8.50 7.18 0.36
C VAL A 105 8.11 8.58 -0.09
N THR A 106 8.76 9.11 -1.12
CA THR A 106 8.44 10.45 -1.66
C THR A 106 7.06 10.47 -2.30
N GLY A 107 6.81 9.60 -3.29
CA GLY A 107 5.57 9.60 -4.06
C GLY A 107 4.34 9.27 -3.22
N ILE A 108 4.45 8.32 -2.28
CA ILE A 108 3.35 7.95 -1.38
C ILE A 108 3.06 9.06 -0.37
N SER A 109 4.09 9.76 0.14
CA SER A 109 3.87 10.91 1.06
C SER A 109 3.11 12.04 0.37
N GLU A 110 3.47 12.38 -0.86
CA GLU A 110 2.75 13.36 -1.68
C GLU A 110 1.31 12.89 -1.97
N PHE A 111 1.15 11.60 -2.27
CA PHE A 111 -0.16 11.03 -2.52
C PHE A 111 -1.04 10.97 -1.26
N ALA A 112 -0.47 10.77 -0.07
CA ALA A 112 -1.20 10.80 1.20
C ALA A 112 -1.86 12.17 1.44
N GLU A 113 -1.18 13.28 1.15
CA GLU A 113 -1.76 14.62 1.23
C GLU A 113 -2.93 14.82 0.25
N TYR A 114 -2.80 14.31 -0.97
CA TYR A 114 -3.89 14.32 -1.94
C TYR A 114 -5.07 13.45 -1.48
N ALA A 115 -4.80 12.26 -0.96
CA ALA A 115 -5.80 11.34 -0.43
C ALA A 115 -6.55 11.95 0.76
N LYS A 116 -5.86 12.60 1.69
CA LYS A 116 -6.47 13.35 2.81
C LYS A 116 -7.57 14.29 2.33
N TRP A 117 -7.25 15.11 1.33
CA TRP A 117 -8.20 16.03 0.76
C TRP A 117 -9.36 15.32 0.05
N LYS A 118 -9.08 14.34 -0.80
CA LYS A 118 -10.09 13.62 -1.58
C LYS A 118 -11.02 12.77 -0.75
N LEU A 119 -10.52 12.17 0.33
CA LEU A 119 -11.25 11.28 1.23
C LEU A 119 -11.83 12.01 2.47
N ALA A 120 -11.79 13.34 2.47
CA ALA A 120 -12.31 14.16 3.56
C ALA A 120 -11.73 13.77 4.95
N GLY A 121 -10.43 13.53 5.02
CA GLY A 121 -9.69 13.20 6.24
C GLY A 121 -9.85 11.75 6.71
N LYS A 122 -10.47 10.86 5.94
CA LYS A 122 -10.44 9.43 6.24
C LYS A 122 -9.01 8.89 6.20
N PRO A 123 -8.68 7.89 7.02
CA PRO A 123 -7.39 7.24 6.96
C PRO A 123 -6.99 6.79 5.55
N PHE A 124 -5.71 6.94 5.26
CA PHE A 124 -5.05 6.43 4.07
C PHE A 124 -3.89 5.53 4.50
N ALA A 125 -3.68 4.44 3.82
CA ALA A 125 -2.54 3.56 4.08
C ALA A 125 -1.79 3.24 2.79
N ALA A 126 -0.55 2.80 2.93
CA ALA A 126 0.23 2.27 1.84
C ALA A 126 0.88 0.93 2.24
N MET A 127 0.99 0.02 1.30
CA MET A 127 1.58 -1.31 1.47
C MET A 127 2.49 -1.64 0.31
N VAL A 128 3.65 -2.20 0.62
CA VAL A 128 4.51 -2.84 -0.37
C VAL A 128 4.57 -4.33 -0.11
N TRP A 129 4.42 -5.13 -1.16
CA TRP A 129 4.36 -6.59 -1.11
C TRP A 129 5.61 -7.21 -1.75
N GLY A 130 6.36 -7.97 -0.95
CA GLY A 130 7.30 -8.98 -1.44
C GLY A 130 6.60 -10.33 -1.57
N GLU A 131 7.29 -11.32 -2.08
CA GLU A 131 6.73 -12.65 -2.28
C GLU A 131 6.26 -13.30 -0.96
N VAL A 132 6.99 -13.08 0.13
CA VAL A 132 6.71 -13.66 1.45
C VAL A 132 6.65 -12.62 2.58
N SER A 133 6.86 -11.36 2.28
CA SER A 133 6.90 -10.26 3.25
C SER A 133 6.03 -9.09 2.82
N VAL A 134 5.67 -8.23 3.77
CA VAL A 134 4.90 -7.01 3.55
C VAL A 134 5.50 -5.90 4.40
N ASP A 135 5.53 -4.66 3.89
CA ASP A 135 5.63 -3.48 4.73
C ASP A 135 4.38 -2.61 4.57
N ALA A 136 4.03 -1.86 5.63
CA ALA A 136 2.81 -1.06 5.63
C ALA A 136 2.93 0.15 6.55
N VAL A 137 2.33 1.26 6.11
CA VAL A 137 2.21 2.50 6.86
C VAL A 137 0.82 3.09 6.73
N LEU A 138 0.45 3.94 7.66
CA LEU A 138 -0.88 4.54 7.77
C LEU A 138 -0.77 6.02 8.08
N TRP A 139 -1.66 6.82 7.49
CA TRP A 139 -1.92 8.21 7.87
C TRP A 139 -3.36 8.36 8.35
N HIS A 140 -3.55 9.04 9.46
CA HIS A 140 -4.86 9.41 9.97
C HIS A 140 -4.81 10.72 10.74
N GLY A 141 -5.95 11.22 11.23
CA GLY A 141 -6.03 12.48 11.95
C GLY A 141 -5.60 13.67 11.10
N ASP A 142 -4.56 14.35 11.51
CA ASP A 142 -3.99 15.50 10.78
C ASP A 142 -3.06 15.12 9.62
N PHE A 143 -2.72 13.83 9.48
CA PHE A 143 -1.78 13.31 8.47
C PHE A 143 -0.36 13.87 8.60
N ALA A 144 0.01 14.36 9.76
CA ALA A 144 1.30 15.00 9.99
C ALA A 144 2.50 14.06 9.68
N ALA A 145 2.34 12.77 9.92
CA ALA A 145 3.35 11.75 9.63
C ALA A 145 2.71 10.38 9.38
N ALA A 146 3.44 9.53 8.69
CA ALA A 146 3.09 8.12 8.59
C ALA A 146 3.25 7.43 9.96
N GLU A 147 2.32 6.55 10.28
CA GLU A 147 2.34 5.72 11.48
C GLU A 147 2.58 4.27 11.13
N ARG A 148 3.09 3.50 12.09
CA ARG A 148 3.31 2.06 11.92
C ARG A 148 1.99 1.31 11.84
N VAL A 149 1.91 0.36 10.94
CA VAL A 149 0.95 -0.73 10.98
C VAL A 149 1.58 -1.86 11.78
N SER A 150 0.88 -2.32 12.81
CA SER A 150 1.39 -3.35 13.74
C SER A 150 1.27 -4.74 13.15
N ALA A 151 0.24 -4.99 12.34
CA ALA A 151 0.02 -6.27 11.69
C ALA A 151 -0.85 -6.15 10.44
N VAL A 152 -0.59 -7.01 9.47
CA VAL A 152 -1.46 -7.26 8.32
C VAL A 152 -1.96 -8.69 8.44
N THR A 153 -3.27 -8.90 8.52
CA THR A 153 -3.87 -10.22 8.69
C THR A 153 -4.71 -10.57 7.46
N VAL A 154 -4.36 -11.66 6.81
CA VAL A 154 -5.20 -12.28 5.78
C VAL A 154 -6.13 -13.28 6.46
N VAL A 155 -7.44 -13.03 6.41
CA VAL A 155 -8.47 -13.80 7.11
C VAL A 155 -9.12 -14.80 6.18
N GLY A 156 -9.05 -16.08 6.53
CA GLY A 156 -9.64 -17.20 5.79
C GLY A 156 -9.89 -18.40 6.69
N ASN A 157 -9.88 -19.61 6.13
CA ASN A 157 -9.99 -20.85 6.91
C ASN A 157 -8.85 -21.00 7.93
N ARG A 158 -7.70 -20.44 7.60
CA ARG A 158 -6.56 -20.22 8.50
C ARG A 158 -6.14 -18.77 8.35
N ASN A 159 -6.13 -18.03 9.45
CA ASN A 159 -5.65 -16.67 9.44
C ASN A 159 -4.13 -16.66 9.34
N GLN A 160 -3.61 -15.80 8.46
CA GLN A 160 -2.18 -15.54 8.34
C GLN A 160 -1.92 -14.10 8.78
N THR A 161 -1.17 -13.93 9.85
CA THR A 161 -0.73 -12.61 10.32
C THR A 161 0.71 -12.39 9.91
N ILE A 162 0.96 -11.27 9.25
CA ILE A 162 2.28 -10.83 8.78
C ILE A 162 2.61 -9.56 9.58
N ILE A 163 3.80 -9.55 10.16
CA ILE A 163 4.33 -8.35 10.83
C ILE A 163 5.07 -7.53 9.76
N PRO A 164 4.66 -6.29 9.52
CA PRO A 164 5.33 -5.42 8.56
C PRO A 164 6.82 -5.26 8.88
N THR A 165 7.65 -5.21 7.85
CA THR A 165 9.11 -5.12 8.00
C THR A 165 9.54 -3.82 8.69
N GLY A 166 8.75 -2.76 8.59
CA GLY A 166 9.00 -1.45 9.20
C GLY A 166 10.11 -0.66 8.50
N SER A 167 10.34 -0.94 7.23
CA SER A 167 11.39 -0.31 6.42
C SER A 167 11.21 1.19 6.28
N TRP A 168 9.98 1.66 6.19
CA TRP A 168 9.65 3.09 6.15
C TRP A 168 10.34 3.91 7.25
N PHE A 169 10.48 3.33 8.43
CA PHE A 169 11.03 4.00 9.63
C PHE A 169 12.50 3.68 9.87
N ARG A 170 13.13 2.88 9.02
CA ARG A 170 14.56 2.62 9.10
C ARG A 170 15.30 3.77 8.47
N ALA A 171 16.35 4.26 9.13
CA ALA A 171 17.28 5.18 8.48
C ALA A 171 17.81 4.55 7.19
N PRO A 172 18.02 5.30 6.11
CA PRO A 172 18.56 4.75 4.87
C PRO A 172 19.88 4.06 5.21
N ARG A 173 19.92 2.73 5.11
CA ARG A 173 21.16 1.98 5.14
C ARG A 173 21.99 2.49 3.97
N GLY A 174 23.14 3.06 4.30
CA GLY A 174 24.00 3.89 3.47
C GLY A 174 23.99 3.55 1.98
N LYS A 175 23.85 4.58 1.18
CA LYS A 175 24.12 4.72 -0.25
C LYS A 175 24.43 3.42 -1.00
N HIS A 176 23.44 2.67 -1.44
CA HIS A 176 23.59 1.89 -2.65
C HIS A 176 23.68 2.90 -3.80
N ARG A 177 24.90 3.18 -4.25
CA ARG A 177 25.15 3.88 -5.50
C ARG A 177 24.59 3.01 -6.62
N PHE A 178 23.39 3.31 -7.08
CA PHE A 178 22.98 2.87 -8.40
C PHE A 178 23.95 3.54 -9.41
N LYS A 179 24.85 2.74 -9.99
CA LYS A 179 25.60 3.14 -11.17
C LYS A 179 24.59 3.17 -12.32
N TYR A 180 24.16 4.34 -12.70
CA TYR A 180 23.55 4.53 -14.01
C TYR A 180 24.61 4.18 -15.05
N TYR A 181 24.44 3.11 -15.79
CA TYR A 181 25.13 2.90 -17.03
C TYR A 181 24.41 3.77 -18.07
N GLY A 182 25.11 4.86 -18.51
CA GLY A 182 24.70 5.69 -19.62
C GLY A 182 24.84 4.98 -20.97
#